data_099319c7a38e93b8fb173ea8d1021bd9
#
_entry.id   099319c7a38e93b8fb173ea8d1021bd9
#
_cell.length_a   1.000
_cell.length_b   1.000
_cell.length_c   1.000
_cell.angle_alpha   90.00
_cell.angle_beta   90.00
_cell.angle_gamma   90.00
#
_symmetry.space_group_name_H-M   'P 1'
#
loop_
_entity.id
_entity.type
_entity.pdbx_description
1 polymer ?
#
loop_
_entity_poly.entity_id
_entity_poly.type
_entity_poly.pdbx_seq_one_letter_code
_entity_poly.pdbx_strand_id
1 'polypeptide(L)'
;APKHPIPVGMNGAVYMTDLQGGQKTGIFYDQRPNHAFAAKLAKGARVLDVFSHVGGFGLAALAGGASAVLSVDGSAAALELAHQGAEASGVGAQFETRKGDAFEVLGTLAESGARFDLVICDPPAFASSKPALEAGLRAYEKLARMAASLVQEGGYLGLCSCSHAADLARFRSASIRGIGRAGRASALIHTGFSGPDHPVHPHLAESSYLKALFFCL
;
A
#
# COMPACT_ATOMS: atom_id res chain seq x y z
N ALA A 1 7.14 18.61 -22.84
CA ALA A 1 7.08 17.81 -21.62
C ALA A 1 8.48 17.30 -21.27
N PRO A 2 8.86 17.22 -19.99
CA PRO A 2 10.16 16.72 -19.58
C PRO A 2 10.32 15.26 -20.05
N LYS A 3 11.49 14.96 -20.64
CA LYS A 3 11.82 13.61 -21.17
C LYS A 3 12.37 12.67 -20.09
N HIS A 4 12.48 13.12 -18.87
CA HIS A 4 13.10 12.40 -17.74
C HIS A 4 12.14 12.38 -16.55
N PRO A 5 12.27 11.37 -15.64
CA PRO A 5 11.56 11.38 -14.39
C PRO A 5 11.78 12.70 -13.63
N ILE A 6 10.73 13.22 -13.03
CA ILE A 6 10.79 14.45 -12.23
C ILE A 6 10.62 14.13 -10.75
N PRO A 7 11.34 14.85 -9.86
CA PRO A 7 11.15 14.70 -8.43
C PRO A 7 9.87 15.42 -7.95
N VAL A 8 9.12 14.77 -7.08
CA VAL A 8 7.92 15.30 -6.42
C VAL A 8 8.08 15.17 -4.92
N GLY A 9 8.10 16.28 -4.19
CA GLY A 9 8.14 16.29 -2.72
C GLY A 9 6.74 16.05 -2.14
N MET A 10 6.60 15.01 -1.30
CA MET A 10 5.33 14.69 -0.63
C MET A 10 5.61 13.92 0.66
N ASN A 11 4.90 14.25 1.76
CA ASN A 11 5.02 13.55 3.05
C ASN A 11 6.47 13.41 3.58
N GLY A 12 7.31 14.40 3.33
CA GLY A 12 8.70 14.40 3.79
C GLY A 12 9.67 13.54 2.96
N ALA A 13 9.21 12.92 1.88
CA ALA A 13 10.02 12.15 0.94
C ALA A 13 10.02 12.76 -0.46
N VAL A 14 10.99 12.35 -1.27
CA VAL A 14 11.05 12.65 -2.71
C VAL A 14 10.62 11.42 -3.49
N TYR A 15 9.66 11.58 -4.39
CA TYR A 15 9.17 10.54 -5.30
C TYR A 15 9.62 10.88 -6.72
N MET A 16 10.16 9.89 -7.43
CA MET A 16 10.44 10.08 -8.85
C MET A 16 9.25 9.63 -9.67
N THR A 17 8.82 10.46 -10.61
CA THR A 17 7.63 10.19 -11.41
C THR A 17 7.90 10.38 -12.90
N ASP A 18 7.40 9.45 -13.72
CA ASP A 18 7.39 9.56 -15.18
C ASP A 18 6.00 10.00 -15.63
N LEU A 19 5.88 11.28 -16.00
CA LEU A 19 4.62 11.88 -16.45
C LEU A 19 4.17 11.41 -17.85
N GLN A 20 5.07 10.82 -18.64
CA GLN A 20 4.77 10.41 -20.02
C GLN A 20 4.54 8.92 -20.17
N GLY A 21 5.32 8.10 -19.47
CA GLY A 21 5.25 6.64 -19.56
C GLY A 21 4.60 5.96 -18.35
N GLY A 22 4.40 6.70 -17.25
CA GLY A 22 3.84 6.17 -16.01
C GLY A 22 2.31 5.98 -16.07
N GLN A 23 1.80 5.01 -15.29
CA GLN A 23 0.37 4.87 -15.05
C GLN A 23 -0.18 6.14 -14.38
N LYS A 24 -1.37 6.59 -14.82
CA LYS A 24 -1.98 7.86 -14.39
C LYS A 24 -0.97 9.01 -14.61
N THR A 25 -0.72 9.83 -13.63
CA THR A 25 0.28 10.92 -13.66
C THR A 25 1.62 10.50 -13.05
N GLY A 26 1.91 9.19 -13.01
CA GLY A 26 3.15 8.63 -12.47
C GLY A 26 3.20 8.48 -10.95
N ILE A 27 2.20 9.00 -10.21
CA ILE A 27 2.06 8.89 -8.75
C ILE A 27 0.60 8.95 -8.34
N PHE A 28 0.25 8.31 -7.22
CA PHE A 28 -1.11 8.26 -6.68
C PHE A 28 -1.29 9.32 -5.58
N TYR A 29 -1.66 10.54 -5.98
CA TYR A 29 -1.88 11.66 -5.04
C TYR A 29 -3.07 11.43 -4.11
N ASP A 30 -4.06 10.67 -4.53
CA ASP A 30 -5.23 10.29 -3.74
C ASP A 30 -4.87 9.55 -2.45
N GLN A 31 -3.77 8.78 -2.45
CA GLN A 31 -3.25 8.06 -1.29
C GLN A 31 -2.43 8.93 -0.31
N ARG A 32 -2.16 10.18 -0.62
CA ARG A 32 -1.30 11.06 0.20
C ARG A 32 -1.65 11.10 1.70
N PRO A 33 -2.93 11.19 2.13
CA PRO A 33 -3.26 11.16 3.56
C PRO A 33 -3.00 9.79 4.19
N ASN A 34 -3.19 8.71 3.45
CA ASN A 34 -2.96 7.35 3.93
C ASN A 34 -1.46 7.05 4.06
N HIS A 35 -0.64 7.56 3.11
CA HIS A 35 0.83 7.55 3.25
C HIS A 35 1.27 8.29 4.52
N ALA A 36 0.72 9.48 4.77
CA ALA A 36 1.03 10.27 5.96
C ALA A 36 0.60 9.58 7.26
N PHE A 37 -0.51 8.84 7.25
CA PHE A 37 -0.93 8.05 8.41
C PHE A 37 0.01 6.86 8.65
N ALA A 38 0.36 6.11 7.61
CA ALA A 38 1.30 5.00 7.71
C ALA A 38 2.68 5.46 8.23
N ALA A 39 3.16 6.62 7.81
CA ALA A 39 4.40 7.22 8.28
C ALA A 39 4.42 7.44 9.80
N LYS A 40 3.26 7.76 10.42
CA LYS A 40 3.14 7.93 11.89
C LYS A 40 3.31 6.60 12.66
N LEU A 41 3.02 5.47 12.02
CA LEU A 41 3.18 4.13 12.60
C LEU A 41 4.58 3.55 12.38
N ALA A 42 5.40 4.19 11.55
CA ALA A 42 6.61 3.59 11.00
C ALA A 42 7.89 3.84 11.82
N LYS A 43 7.88 4.66 12.87
CA LYS A 43 9.09 5.01 13.62
C LYS A 43 9.81 3.78 14.18
N GLY A 44 11.03 3.53 13.72
CA GLY A 44 11.84 2.37 14.09
C GLY A 44 11.41 1.05 13.45
N ALA A 45 10.30 1.04 12.69
CA ALA A 45 9.69 -0.15 12.13
C ALA A 45 10.47 -0.72 10.94
N ARG A 46 10.43 -2.05 10.79
CA ARG A 46 10.67 -2.74 9.52
C ARG A 46 9.35 -2.80 8.75
N VAL A 47 9.33 -2.27 7.55
CA VAL A 47 8.11 -2.08 6.76
C VAL A 47 8.14 -2.95 5.50
N LEU A 48 7.01 -3.57 5.18
CA LEU A 48 6.75 -4.24 3.90
C LEU A 48 5.68 -3.45 3.15
N ASP A 49 6.03 -2.92 1.98
CA ASP A 49 5.14 -2.17 1.09
C ASP A 49 4.87 -3.01 -0.16
N VAL A 50 3.65 -3.57 -0.27
CA VAL A 50 3.25 -4.49 -1.34
C VAL A 50 2.32 -3.79 -2.32
N PHE A 51 2.57 -3.97 -3.61
CA PHE A 51 2.03 -3.18 -4.73
C PHE A 51 2.52 -1.74 -4.63
N SER A 52 3.81 -1.60 -4.35
CA SER A 52 4.41 -0.33 -3.93
C SER A 52 4.47 0.73 -5.01
N HIS A 53 4.33 0.35 -6.30
CA HIS A 53 4.51 1.24 -7.44
C HIS A 53 5.84 2.01 -7.31
N VAL A 54 5.81 3.35 -7.30
CA VAL A 54 6.99 4.21 -7.10
C VAL A 54 7.36 4.41 -5.61
N GLY A 55 6.96 3.51 -4.74
CA GLY A 55 7.30 3.51 -3.32
C GLY A 55 6.43 4.43 -2.46
N GLY A 56 5.14 4.58 -2.79
CA GLY A 56 4.25 5.52 -2.13
C GLY A 56 4.25 5.42 -0.61
N PHE A 57 3.93 4.25 -0.07
CA PHE A 57 3.93 4.01 1.37
C PHE A 57 5.34 3.83 1.93
N GLY A 58 6.22 3.12 1.21
CA GLY A 58 7.56 2.81 1.68
C GLY A 58 8.42 4.05 1.92
N LEU A 59 8.44 4.99 0.97
CA LEU A 59 9.19 6.25 1.10
C LEU A 59 8.62 7.15 2.20
N ALA A 60 7.28 7.23 2.31
CA ALA A 60 6.64 7.94 3.41
C ALA A 60 6.99 7.32 4.78
N ALA A 61 7.05 5.99 4.87
CA ALA A 61 7.44 5.28 6.09
C ALA A 61 8.90 5.60 6.49
N LEU A 62 9.84 5.64 5.53
CA LEU A 62 11.22 6.05 5.80
C LEU A 62 11.30 7.50 6.27
N ALA A 63 10.56 8.41 5.64
CA ALA A 63 10.46 9.80 6.11
C ALA A 63 9.86 9.89 7.53
N GLY A 64 8.99 8.94 7.93
CA GLY A 64 8.44 8.77 9.27
C GLY A 64 9.40 8.09 10.26
N GLY A 65 10.60 7.71 9.83
CA GLY A 65 11.63 7.11 10.68
C GLY A 65 11.64 5.59 10.70
N ALA A 66 11.12 4.92 9.67
CA ALA A 66 11.28 3.47 9.52
C ALA A 66 12.77 3.08 9.47
N SER A 67 13.11 1.95 10.06
CA SER A 67 14.48 1.43 10.09
C SER A 67 14.87 0.75 8.77
N ALA A 68 13.91 0.12 8.10
CA ALA A 68 14.10 -0.51 6.81
C ALA A 68 12.74 -0.68 6.10
N VAL A 69 12.77 -0.64 4.77
CA VAL A 69 11.61 -0.89 3.91
C VAL A 69 11.96 -1.93 2.85
N LEU A 70 11.09 -2.91 2.67
CA LEU A 70 11.05 -3.77 1.50
C LEU A 70 9.84 -3.41 0.64
N SER A 71 10.07 -2.88 -0.55
CA SER A 71 9.03 -2.55 -1.54
C SER A 71 8.90 -3.63 -2.58
N VAL A 72 7.67 -4.12 -2.79
CA VAL A 72 7.34 -5.22 -3.70
C VAL A 72 6.37 -4.73 -4.78
N ASP A 73 6.74 -4.92 -6.04
CA ASP A 73 5.87 -4.61 -7.18
C ASP A 73 6.18 -5.52 -8.38
N GLY A 74 5.22 -5.69 -9.27
CA GLY A 74 5.41 -6.41 -10.54
C GLY A 74 6.18 -5.61 -11.60
N SER A 75 6.22 -4.28 -11.48
CA SER A 75 6.84 -3.37 -12.43
C SER A 75 8.27 -3.03 -12.04
N ALA A 76 9.25 -3.55 -12.80
CA ALA A 76 10.66 -3.18 -12.60
C ALA A 76 10.89 -1.67 -12.81
N ALA A 77 10.19 -1.05 -13.76
CA ALA A 77 10.32 0.38 -14.02
C ALA A 77 9.80 1.23 -12.84
N ALA A 78 8.69 0.82 -12.22
CA ALA A 78 8.19 1.51 -11.03
C ALA A 78 9.14 1.37 -9.83
N LEU A 79 9.69 0.16 -9.62
CA LEU A 79 10.66 -0.09 -8.56
C LEU A 79 11.97 0.68 -8.75
N GLU A 80 12.40 0.87 -9.99
CA GLU A 80 13.56 1.71 -10.31
C GLU A 80 13.31 3.18 -9.92
N LEU A 81 12.12 3.71 -10.24
CA LEU A 81 11.72 5.06 -9.80
C LEU A 81 11.62 5.16 -8.26
N ALA A 82 11.12 4.11 -7.60
CA ALA A 82 11.06 4.04 -6.15
C ALA A 82 12.48 4.10 -5.53
N HIS A 83 13.43 3.36 -6.10
CA HIS A 83 14.82 3.37 -5.68
C HIS A 83 15.46 4.76 -5.87
N GLN A 84 15.28 5.38 -7.05
CA GLN A 84 15.74 6.75 -7.29
C GLN A 84 15.11 7.75 -6.31
N GLY A 85 13.85 7.57 -5.93
CA GLY A 85 13.19 8.37 -4.89
C GLY A 85 13.82 8.20 -3.51
N ALA A 86 14.20 6.97 -3.15
CA ALA A 86 14.92 6.68 -1.90
C ALA A 86 16.29 7.33 -1.87
N GLU A 87 17.06 7.24 -2.96
CA GLU A 87 18.35 7.92 -3.09
C GLU A 87 18.20 9.45 -2.99
N ALA A 88 17.23 10.02 -3.72
CA ALA A 88 16.94 11.46 -3.67
C ALA A 88 16.47 11.94 -2.29
N SER A 89 15.88 11.06 -1.50
CA SER A 89 15.48 11.32 -0.11
C SER A 89 16.62 11.07 0.90
N GLY A 90 17.77 10.58 0.48
CA GLY A 90 18.91 10.26 1.37
C GLY A 90 18.70 9.01 2.22
N VAL A 91 17.79 8.11 1.83
CA VAL A 91 17.41 6.89 2.58
C VAL A 91 17.63 5.59 1.77
N GLY A 92 18.42 5.64 0.70
CA GLY A 92 18.65 4.51 -0.19
C GLY A 92 19.18 3.26 0.53
N ALA A 93 20.03 3.44 1.56
CA ALA A 93 20.58 2.32 2.32
C ALA A 93 19.55 1.53 3.14
N GLN A 94 18.39 2.11 3.45
CA GLN A 94 17.28 1.46 4.18
C GLN A 94 16.16 0.97 3.26
N PHE A 95 16.28 1.14 1.93
CA PHE A 95 15.24 0.86 0.96
C PHE A 95 15.65 -0.29 0.04
N GLU A 96 14.92 -1.40 0.15
CA GLU A 96 15.10 -2.56 -0.73
C GLU A 96 13.90 -2.71 -1.65
N THR A 97 14.14 -3.20 -2.87
CA THR A 97 13.09 -3.50 -3.84
C THR A 97 13.10 -4.98 -4.21
N ARG A 98 11.90 -5.55 -4.40
CA ARG A 98 11.73 -6.91 -4.91
C ARG A 98 10.67 -6.95 -6.01
N LYS A 99 11.10 -7.25 -7.23
CA LYS A 99 10.16 -7.49 -8.34
C LYS A 99 9.55 -8.89 -8.21
N GLY A 100 8.23 -8.99 -8.33
CA GLY A 100 7.52 -10.27 -8.38
C GLY A 100 6.01 -10.12 -8.29
N ASP A 101 5.30 -11.24 -8.47
CA ASP A 101 3.89 -11.30 -8.12
C ASP A 101 3.73 -11.16 -6.60
N ALA A 102 2.82 -10.31 -6.18
CA ALA A 102 2.66 -9.99 -4.76
C ALA A 102 2.28 -11.22 -3.92
N PHE A 103 1.41 -12.09 -4.43
CA PHE A 103 0.99 -13.29 -3.69
C PHE A 103 2.11 -14.32 -3.58
N GLU A 104 2.92 -14.48 -4.63
CA GLU A 104 4.11 -15.34 -4.62
C GLU A 104 5.15 -14.82 -3.63
N VAL A 105 5.45 -13.52 -3.66
CA VAL A 105 6.42 -12.90 -2.75
C VAL A 105 5.96 -13.00 -1.29
N LEU A 106 4.67 -12.72 -1.01
CA LEU A 106 4.11 -12.89 0.34
C LEU A 106 4.23 -14.34 0.83
N GLY A 107 3.99 -15.33 -0.04
CA GLY A 107 4.17 -16.75 0.27
C GLY A 107 5.62 -17.08 0.63
N THR A 108 6.56 -16.69 -0.21
CA THR A 108 8.00 -16.92 0.02
C THR A 108 8.50 -16.26 1.32
N LEU A 109 8.03 -15.02 1.59
CA LEU A 109 8.37 -14.33 2.85
C LEU A 109 7.81 -15.08 4.07
N ALA A 110 6.59 -15.61 3.99
CA ALA A 110 6.00 -16.38 5.08
C ALA A 110 6.77 -17.70 5.31
N GLU A 111 7.14 -18.41 4.25
CA GLU A 111 7.96 -19.63 4.31
C GLU A 111 9.33 -19.39 4.91
N SER A 112 9.94 -18.24 4.64
CA SER A 112 11.23 -17.85 5.24
C SER A 112 11.13 -17.41 6.71
N GLY A 113 9.94 -17.34 7.28
CA GLY A 113 9.71 -16.84 8.63
C GLY A 113 9.88 -15.32 8.79
N ALA A 114 9.91 -14.56 7.69
CA ALA A 114 10.04 -13.11 7.74
C ALA A 114 8.89 -12.45 8.53
N ARG A 115 9.21 -11.39 9.29
CA ARG A 115 8.24 -10.60 10.05
C ARG A 115 8.54 -9.12 9.89
N PHE A 116 7.48 -8.31 9.93
CA PHE A 116 7.53 -6.87 9.77
C PHE A 116 6.66 -6.21 10.84
N ASP A 117 7.06 -5.03 11.29
CA ASP A 117 6.29 -4.25 12.26
C ASP A 117 5.10 -3.55 11.60
N LEU A 118 5.23 -3.23 10.31
CA LEU A 118 4.17 -2.64 9.49
C LEU A 118 4.16 -3.30 8.11
N VAL A 119 3.02 -3.88 7.74
CA VAL A 119 2.77 -4.43 6.39
C VAL A 119 1.67 -3.61 5.74
N ILE A 120 1.90 -3.13 4.51
CA ILE A 120 0.92 -2.36 3.75
C ILE A 120 0.70 -3.04 2.41
N CYS A 121 -0.56 -3.17 1.99
CA CYS A 121 -0.94 -3.70 0.70
C CYS A 121 -1.92 -2.74 0.01
N ASP A 122 -1.51 -2.19 -1.14
CA ASP A 122 -2.32 -1.29 -1.97
C ASP A 122 -2.53 -1.86 -3.38
N PRO A 123 -3.32 -2.95 -3.50
CA PRO A 123 -3.49 -3.68 -4.75
C PRO A 123 -4.29 -2.88 -5.79
N PRO A 124 -4.19 -3.25 -7.08
CA PRO A 124 -5.12 -2.79 -8.09
C PRO A 124 -6.55 -3.22 -7.74
N ALA A 125 -7.54 -2.65 -8.43
CA ALA A 125 -8.96 -2.91 -8.19
C ALA A 125 -9.31 -4.39 -8.46
N PHE A 126 -9.37 -5.23 -7.42
CA PHE A 126 -9.79 -6.64 -7.55
C PHE A 126 -11.28 -6.79 -7.88
N ALA A 127 -12.11 -5.83 -7.47
CA ALA A 127 -13.53 -5.77 -7.77
C ALA A 127 -13.82 -4.58 -8.71
N SER A 128 -13.42 -4.70 -9.98
CA SER A 128 -13.55 -3.63 -10.99
C SER A 128 -14.99 -3.41 -11.46
N SER A 129 -15.91 -4.35 -11.20
CA SER A 129 -17.30 -4.27 -11.61
C SER A 129 -18.21 -5.05 -10.63
N LYS A 130 -19.53 -4.81 -10.69
CA LYS A 130 -20.51 -5.57 -9.88
C LYS A 130 -20.43 -7.09 -10.11
N PRO A 131 -20.32 -7.62 -11.34
CA PRO A 131 -20.13 -9.06 -11.55
C PRO A 131 -18.84 -9.61 -10.95
N ALA A 132 -17.76 -8.83 -10.89
CA ALA A 132 -16.47 -9.23 -10.33
C ALA A 132 -16.39 -9.11 -8.79
N LEU A 133 -17.44 -8.58 -8.14
CA LEU A 133 -17.41 -8.24 -6.71
C LEU A 133 -17.04 -9.41 -5.81
N GLU A 134 -17.71 -10.53 -5.93
CA GLU A 134 -17.49 -11.69 -5.04
C GLU A 134 -16.09 -12.31 -5.24
N ALA A 135 -15.60 -12.36 -6.48
CA ALA A 135 -14.23 -12.79 -6.76
C ALA A 135 -13.21 -11.81 -6.18
N GLY A 136 -13.45 -10.51 -6.32
CA GLY A 136 -12.61 -9.45 -5.76
C GLY A 136 -12.56 -9.49 -4.23
N LEU A 137 -13.70 -9.70 -3.57
CA LEU A 137 -13.75 -9.82 -2.11
C LEU A 137 -12.96 -11.04 -1.61
N ARG A 138 -13.01 -12.18 -2.32
CA ARG A 138 -12.17 -13.34 -2.01
C ARG A 138 -10.67 -13.04 -2.18
N ALA A 139 -10.31 -12.26 -3.20
CA ALA A 139 -8.91 -11.84 -3.40
C ALA A 139 -8.42 -10.91 -2.28
N TYR A 140 -9.23 -9.94 -1.84
CA TYR A 140 -8.93 -9.10 -0.67
C TYR A 140 -8.81 -9.92 0.62
N GLU A 141 -9.68 -10.89 0.84
CA GLU A 141 -9.61 -11.79 1.99
C GLU A 141 -8.33 -12.63 1.97
N LYS A 142 -7.96 -13.20 0.82
CA LYS A 142 -6.70 -13.93 0.63
C LYS A 142 -5.50 -13.05 0.92
N LEU A 143 -5.47 -11.84 0.36
CA LEU A 143 -4.40 -10.87 0.58
C LEU A 143 -4.26 -10.51 2.06
N ALA A 144 -5.37 -10.19 2.73
CA ALA A 144 -5.39 -9.87 4.15
C ALA A 144 -4.85 -11.01 5.01
N ARG A 145 -5.21 -12.26 4.69
CA ARG A 145 -4.69 -13.45 5.39
C ARG A 145 -3.19 -13.59 5.24
N MET A 146 -2.67 -13.49 4.02
CA MET A 146 -1.24 -13.63 3.76
C MET A 146 -0.42 -12.50 4.37
N ALA A 147 -0.90 -11.27 4.26
CA ALA A 147 -0.24 -10.10 4.84
C ALA A 147 -0.25 -10.15 6.38
N ALA A 148 -1.37 -10.53 7.01
CA ALA A 148 -1.48 -10.64 8.46
C ALA A 148 -0.50 -11.67 9.05
N SER A 149 -0.19 -12.75 8.32
CA SER A 149 0.80 -13.74 8.78
C SER A 149 2.23 -13.21 8.83
N LEU A 150 2.52 -12.11 8.15
CA LEU A 150 3.84 -11.46 8.13
C LEU A 150 3.97 -10.34 9.16
N VAL A 151 2.87 -9.92 9.78
CA VAL A 151 2.89 -8.87 10.81
C VAL A 151 3.40 -9.42 12.13
N GLN A 152 4.36 -8.73 12.74
CA GLN A 152 4.85 -8.99 14.10
C GLN A 152 3.68 -8.88 15.10
N GLU A 153 3.77 -9.54 16.25
CA GLU A 153 2.83 -9.34 17.34
C GLU A 153 2.88 -7.88 17.83
N GLY A 154 1.71 -7.26 17.98
CA GLY A 154 1.60 -5.82 18.27
C GLY A 154 1.92 -4.91 17.08
N GLY A 155 2.20 -5.45 15.90
CA GLY A 155 2.47 -4.69 14.68
C GLY A 155 1.19 -4.22 13.98
N TYR A 156 1.37 -3.60 12.82
CA TYR A 156 0.29 -2.96 12.07
C TYR A 156 0.12 -3.54 10.67
N LEU A 157 -1.13 -3.58 10.22
CA LEU A 157 -1.51 -3.99 8.88
C LEU A 157 -2.34 -2.89 8.21
N GLY A 158 -1.84 -2.36 7.09
CA GLY A 158 -2.57 -1.45 6.21
C GLY A 158 -3.11 -2.19 4.98
N LEU A 159 -4.39 -2.10 4.72
CA LEU A 159 -5.04 -2.71 3.56
C LEU A 159 -5.81 -1.63 2.79
N CYS A 160 -5.52 -1.47 1.49
CA CYS A 160 -6.17 -0.50 0.63
C CYS A 160 -7.06 -1.16 -0.43
N SER A 161 -8.04 -0.42 -0.91
CA SER A 161 -8.87 -0.80 -2.03
C SER A 161 -9.29 0.43 -2.82
N CYS A 162 -9.03 0.42 -4.12
CA CYS A 162 -9.57 1.37 -5.09
C CYS A 162 -10.76 0.80 -5.88
N SER A 163 -11.33 -0.34 -5.47
CA SER A 163 -12.49 -0.97 -6.10
C SER A 163 -13.77 -0.23 -5.75
N HIS A 164 -14.36 0.45 -6.72
CA HIS A 164 -15.63 1.16 -6.49
C HIS A 164 -16.79 0.19 -6.22
N ALA A 165 -16.79 -1.01 -6.80
CA ALA A 165 -17.82 -2.02 -6.57
C ALA A 165 -17.81 -2.63 -5.15
N ALA A 166 -16.65 -2.62 -4.49
CA ALA A 166 -16.52 -3.08 -3.10
C ALA A 166 -16.69 -1.88 -2.15
N ASP A 167 -17.86 -1.73 -1.55
CA ASP A 167 -18.09 -0.72 -0.52
C ASP A 167 -17.21 -0.96 0.73
N LEU A 168 -17.15 0.06 1.59
CA LEU A 168 -16.32 0.01 2.80
C LEU A 168 -16.70 -1.15 3.73
N ALA A 169 -17.99 -1.45 3.89
CA ALA A 169 -18.46 -2.49 4.81
C ALA A 169 -18.05 -3.88 4.32
N ARG A 170 -18.21 -4.17 3.03
CA ARG A 170 -17.80 -5.44 2.41
C ARG A 170 -16.29 -5.61 2.40
N PHE A 171 -15.54 -4.56 2.04
CA PHE A 171 -14.09 -4.58 2.08
C PHE A 171 -13.56 -4.82 3.50
N ARG A 172 -14.09 -4.11 4.50
CA ARG A 172 -13.75 -4.31 5.91
C ARG A 172 -14.07 -5.74 6.38
N SER A 173 -15.23 -6.27 6.02
CA SER A 173 -15.62 -7.65 6.38
C SER A 173 -14.67 -8.68 5.76
N ALA A 174 -14.29 -8.53 4.50
CA ALA A 174 -13.34 -9.40 3.83
C ALA A 174 -11.95 -9.32 4.50
N SER A 175 -11.49 -8.12 4.84
CA SER A 175 -10.22 -7.89 5.53
C SER A 175 -10.19 -8.57 6.90
N ILE A 176 -11.21 -8.37 7.72
CA ILE A 176 -11.31 -8.99 9.07
C ILE A 176 -11.37 -10.51 8.97
N ARG A 177 -12.14 -11.08 8.04
CA ARG A 177 -12.16 -12.54 7.82
C ARG A 177 -10.77 -13.07 7.43
N GLY A 178 -10.05 -12.36 6.55
CA GLY A 178 -8.70 -12.73 6.14
C GLY A 178 -7.74 -12.75 7.32
N ILE A 179 -7.74 -11.70 8.15
CA ILE A 179 -6.92 -11.61 9.37
C ILE A 179 -7.27 -12.75 10.33
N GLY A 180 -8.55 -13.01 10.58
CA GLY A 180 -9.01 -14.11 11.43
C GLY A 180 -8.57 -15.49 10.91
N ARG A 181 -8.57 -15.70 9.57
CA ARG A 181 -8.06 -16.94 8.96
C ARG A 181 -6.53 -17.10 9.06
N ALA A 182 -5.80 -16.04 9.34
CA ALA A 182 -4.38 -16.11 9.71
C ALA A 182 -4.17 -16.42 11.21
N GLY A 183 -5.24 -16.66 11.96
CA GLY A 183 -5.18 -16.91 13.41
C GLY A 183 -4.86 -15.66 14.23
N ARG A 184 -5.08 -14.45 13.67
CA ARG A 184 -4.73 -13.18 14.33
C ARG A 184 -5.98 -12.46 14.83
N ALA A 185 -5.92 -11.97 16.06
CA ALA A 185 -6.84 -10.93 16.54
C ALA A 185 -6.46 -9.59 15.93
N SER A 186 -7.41 -8.67 15.82
CA SER A 186 -7.13 -7.34 15.28
C SER A 186 -8.05 -6.27 15.84
N ALA A 187 -7.52 -5.07 15.97
CA ALA A 187 -8.28 -3.85 16.24
C ALA A 187 -8.15 -2.89 15.06
N LEU A 188 -9.27 -2.44 14.48
CA LEU A 188 -9.26 -1.39 13.46
C LEU A 188 -8.96 -0.05 14.14
N ILE A 189 -7.81 0.55 13.82
CA ILE A 189 -7.35 1.79 14.44
C ILE A 189 -7.59 3.03 13.56
N HIS A 190 -7.74 2.84 12.24
CA HIS A 190 -7.99 3.95 11.32
C HIS A 190 -8.68 3.49 10.05
N THR A 191 -9.56 4.35 9.52
CA THR A 191 -10.16 4.23 8.20
C THR A 191 -9.86 5.50 7.42
N GLY A 192 -9.08 5.36 6.34
CA GLY A 192 -8.65 6.45 5.47
C GLY A 192 -9.38 6.44 4.13
N PHE A 193 -9.37 7.59 3.48
CA PHE A 193 -9.98 7.86 2.18
C PHE A 193 -9.04 8.70 1.32
N SER A 194 -9.50 9.10 0.13
CA SER A 194 -8.80 10.05 -0.73
C SER A 194 -8.60 11.40 -0.02
N GLY A 195 -7.54 12.10 -0.38
CA GLY A 195 -7.28 13.44 0.13
C GLY A 195 -8.29 14.50 -0.37
N PRO A 196 -8.30 15.70 0.23
CA PRO A 196 -9.22 16.76 -0.14
C PRO A 196 -9.02 17.31 -1.57
N ASP A 197 -7.88 17.03 -2.17
CA ASP A 197 -7.58 17.27 -3.59
C ASP A 197 -8.25 16.25 -4.55
N HIS A 198 -8.90 15.21 -3.99
CA HIS A 198 -9.74 14.24 -4.68
C HIS A 198 -11.15 14.24 -4.05
N PRO A 199 -11.94 15.32 -4.22
CA PRO A 199 -13.21 15.48 -3.53
C PRO A 199 -14.23 14.44 -4.00
N VAL A 200 -15.04 13.94 -3.06
CA VAL A 200 -16.19 13.09 -3.37
C VAL A 200 -17.33 13.95 -3.91
N HIS A 201 -17.77 13.68 -5.13
CA HIS A 201 -18.90 14.37 -5.71
C HIS A 201 -20.22 13.69 -5.30
N PRO A 202 -21.20 14.40 -4.73
CA PRO A 202 -22.44 13.80 -4.19
C PRO A 202 -23.26 12.98 -5.21
N HIS A 203 -23.19 13.33 -6.49
CA HIS A 203 -23.90 12.65 -7.56
C HIS A 203 -23.04 11.65 -8.37
N LEU A 204 -21.77 11.42 -7.97
CA LEU A 204 -20.84 10.48 -8.61
C LEU A 204 -20.32 9.52 -7.57
N ALA A 205 -21.04 8.43 -7.33
CA ALA A 205 -20.69 7.42 -6.31
C ALA A 205 -19.27 6.84 -6.52
N GLU A 206 -18.82 6.75 -7.77
CA GLU A 206 -17.48 6.31 -8.15
C GLU A 206 -16.36 7.23 -7.67
N SER A 207 -16.64 8.48 -7.33
CA SER A 207 -15.63 9.38 -6.77
C SER A 207 -15.17 8.99 -5.36
N SER A 208 -15.95 8.16 -4.64
CA SER A 208 -15.62 7.61 -3.31
C SER A 208 -15.02 6.19 -3.41
N TYR A 209 -14.11 5.97 -4.35
CA TYR A 209 -13.56 4.65 -4.64
C TYR A 209 -12.47 4.18 -3.65
N LEU A 210 -11.69 5.10 -3.09
CA LEU A 210 -10.53 4.77 -2.26
C LEU A 210 -10.90 4.54 -0.79
N LYS A 211 -10.43 3.44 -0.25
CA LYS A 211 -10.54 3.06 1.17
C LYS A 211 -9.21 2.50 1.64
N ALA A 212 -8.78 2.90 2.83
CA ALA A 212 -7.63 2.33 3.52
C ALA A 212 -8.03 1.94 4.94
N LEU A 213 -7.72 0.72 5.35
CA LEU A 213 -8.00 0.20 6.68
C LEU A 213 -6.68 -0.12 7.37
N PHE A 214 -6.45 0.43 8.55
CA PHE A 214 -5.28 0.13 9.35
C PHE A 214 -5.68 -0.59 10.62
N PHE A 215 -5.06 -1.74 10.86
CA PHE A 215 -5.29 -2.61 11.99
C PHE A 215 -4.03 -2.72 12.84
N CYS A 216 -4.20 -2.87 14.16
CA CYS A 216 -3.20 -3.40 15.08
C CYS A 216 -3.49 -4.91 15.27
N LEU A 217 -2.45 -5.77 15.22
CA LEU A 217 -2.54 -7.23 15.31
C LEU A 217 -1.73 -7.78 16.49
#